data_714cd7319053f9e70de0aa192421163d
#
_entry.id   714cd7319053f9e70de0aa192421163d
#
_cell.length_a   1.000
_cell.length_b   1.000
_cell.length_c   1.000
_cell.angle_alpha   90.00
_cell.angle_beta   90.00
_cell.angle_gamma   90.00
#
_symmetry.space_group_name_H-M   'P 1'
#
loop_
_entity.id
_entity.type
_entity.pdbx_description
1 polymer ?
#
loop_
_entity_poly.entity_id
_entity_poly.type
_entity_poly.pdbx_seq_one_letter_code
_entity_poly.pdbx_strand_id
1 'polypeptide(L)'
;MNQIKNEAIRLLRDVDANMVPSGDEVKLLAGNLVRITQALGGNYTILINGNMVQISAVNADALGFEIEEKSSESDAPKGSHEHQIWDQLKTCYDPEIPINIVELGLIYGLDISNMDEGKSVNIKMTLTAPGCGMGPMIAGEVERKVQAIEGVEKVLVDLVWEPQWNRDMMSEAAQLELGMF
;
A
#
# COMPACT_ATOMS: atom_id res chain seq x y z
N MET A 1 19.13 5.38 -2.13
CA MET A 1 19.01 3.98 -2.66
C MET A 1 19.40 3.03 -1.53
N ASN A 2 18.46 2.65 -0.68
CA ASN A 2 18.71 1.58 0.30
C ASN A 2 18.62 0.25 -0.44
N GLN A 3 19.77 -0.35 -0.73
CA GLN A 3 19.81 -1.75 -1.08
C GLN A 3 19.30 -2.54 0.12
N ILE A 4 18.06 -3.01 0.05
CA ILE A 4 17.56 -4.00 0.97
C ILE A 4 18.34 -5.26 0.64
N LYS A 5 19.38 -5.48 1.43
CA LYS A 5 20.19 -6.69 1.35
C LYS A 5 19.27 -7.85 1.67
N ASN A 6 19.29 -8.85 0.82
CA ASN A 6 18.64 -10.15 0.98
C ASN A 6 19.19 -10.91 2.21
N GLU A 7 19.29 -10.21 3.34
CA GLU A 7 19.82 -10.70 4.61
C GLU A 7 18.69 -11.29 5.45
N ALA A 8 18.98 -12.38 6.11
CA ALA A 8 18.07 -12.98 7.08
C ALA A 8 18.11 -12.14 8.37
N ILE A 9 16.96 -11.65 8.79
CA ILE A 9 16.78 -10.88 10.03
C ILE A 9 15.95 -11.70 11.02
N ARG A 10 16.17 -11.47 12.31
CA ARG A 10 15.33 -12.04 13.37
C ARG A 10 14.28 -11.04 13.80
N LEU A 11 13.04 -11.48 13.89
CA LEU A 11 11.96 -10.65 14.44
C LEU A 11 12.26 -10.31 15.91
N LEU A 12 12.15 -9.04 16.24
CA LEU A 12 12.43 -8.52 17.58
C LEU A 12 11.27 -8.72 18.55
N ARG A 13 10.03 -8.83 18.03
CA ARG A 13 8.82 -9.11 18.80
C ARG A 13 7.83 -9.91 17.97
N ASP A 14 6.78 -10.40 18.63
CA ASP A 14 5.64 -10.98 17.94
C ASP A 14 4.97 -9.90 17.06
N VAL A 15 4.54 -10.29 15.87
CA VAL A 15 3.92 -9.37 14.90
C VAL A 15 2.81 -10.07 14.13
N ASP A 16 1.70 -9.39 13.96
CA ASP A 16 0.63 -9.80 13.09
C ASP A 16 0.96 -9.38 11.65
N ALA A 17 0.74 -10.27 10.72
CA ALA A 17 1.11 -10.11 9.32
C ALA A 17 0.09 -10.82 8.42
N ASN A 18 0.16 -10.60 7.11
CA ASN A 18 -0.76 -11.18 6.16
C ASN A 18 -0.03 -12.04 5.13
N MET A 19 -0.56 -13.23 4.89
CA MET A 19 -0.05 -14.13 3.84
C MET A 19 -0.26 -13.52 2.47
N VAL A 20 0.73 -13.61 1.59
CA VAL A 20 0.64 -13.17 0.19
C VAL A 20 0.59 -14.42 -0.70
N PRO A 21 -0.36 -14.53 -1.61
CA PRO A 21 -1.40 -13.59 -2.01
C PRO A 21 -2.77 -13.79 -1.33
N SER A 22 -2.92 -14.72 -0.41
CA SER A 22 -4.23 -15.10 0.15
C SER A 22 -4.85 -14.04 1.05
N GLY A 23 -4.04 -13.19 1.69
CA GLY A 23 -4.49 -12.19 2.66
C GLY A 23 -4.81 -12.74 4.05
N ASP A 24 -4.57 -14.03 4.29
CA ASP A 24 -4.82 -14.65 5.58
C ASP A 24 -3.93 -14.05 6.68
N GLU A 25 -4.53 -13.72 7.82
CA GLU A 25 -3.80 -13.24 8.97
C GLU A 25 -2.96 -14.35 9.60
N VAL A 26 -1.70 -14.05 9.85
CA VAL A 26 -0.78 -14.93 10.53
C VAL A 26 -0.02 -14.20 11.61
N LYS A 27 0.23 -14.85 12.72
CA LYS A 27 1.07 -14.33 13.79
C LYS A 27 2.47 -14.90 13.67
N LEU A 28 3.44 -14.02 13.52
CA LEU A 28 4.86 -14.37 13.53
C LEU A 28 5.43 -14.13 14.92
N LEU A 29 6.26 -15.05 15.39
CA LEU A 29 6.81 -14.99 16.73
C LEU A 29 8.17 -14.30 16.74
N ALA A 30 8.48 -13.64 17.85
CA ALA A 30 9.79 -13.11 18.12
C ALA A 30 10.87 -14.19 17.93
N GLY A 31 12.00 -13.80 17.34
CA GLY A 31 13.10 -14.72 17.05
C GLY A 31 12.95 -15.52 15.74
N ASN A 32 11.79 -15.47 15.06
CA ASN A 32 11.67 -16.06 13.74
C ASN A 32 12.69 -15.44 12.79
N LEU A 33 13.35 -16.29 12.00
CA LEU A 33 14.28 -15.85 10.97
C LEU A 33 13.49 -15.58 9.70
N VAL A 34 13.53 -14.35 9.21
CA VAL A 34 12.82 -13.88 8.02
C VAL A 34 13.78 -13.23 7.05
N ARG A 35 13.43 -13.23 5.77
CA ARG A 35 14.20 -12.55 4.73
C ARG A 35 13.31 -11.52 4.05
N ILE A 36 13.74 -10.26 4.04
CA ILE A 36 13.02 -9.21 3.33
C ILE A 36 13.26 -9.40 1.83
N THR A 37 12.17 -9.53 1.09
CA THR A 37 12.18 -9.62 -0.38
C THR A 37 11.83 -8.29 -1.02
N GLN A 38 11.03 -7.47 -0.32
CA GLN A 38 10.55 -6.20 -0.86
C GLN A 38 10.21 -5.24 0.29
N ALA A 39 10.49 -3.95 0.10
CA ALA A 39 10.03 -2.88 0.98
C ALA A 39 9.53 -1.72 0.11
N LEU A 40 8.23 -1.53 0.07
CA LEU A 40 7.57 -0.53 -0.76
C LEU A 40 6.42 0.12 0.02
N GLY A 41 6.32 1.44 -0.11
CA GLY A 41 5.27 2.21 0.56
C GLY A 41 5.30 2.12 2.09
N GLY A 42 6.43 1.70 2.68
CA GLY A 42 6.58 1.45 4.11
C GLY A 42 6.19 0.03 4.55
N ASN A 43 5.57 -0.76 3.69
CA ASN A 43 5.26 -2.17 3.96
C ASN A 43 6.44 -3.07 3.58
N TYR A 44 6.60 -4.18 4.29
CA TYR A 44 7.68 -5.13 4.10
C TYR A 44 7.13 -6.49 3.70
N THR A 45 7.50 -6.98 2.53
CA THR A 45 7.25 -8.37 2.15
C THR A 45 8.46 -9.21 2.55
N ILE A 46 8.19 -10.24 3.31
CA ILE A 46 9.21 -11.15 3.85
C ILE A 46 8.94 -12.58 3.39
N LEU A 47 10.00 -13.36 3.32
CA LEU A 47 9.96 -14.80 3.14
C LEU A 47 10.24 -15.50 4.48
N ILE A 48 9.33 -16.37 4.89
CA ILE A 48 9.46 -17.20 6.07
C ILE A 48 8.97 -18.63 5.77
N ASN A 49 9.81 -19.64 6.01
CA ASN A 49 9.46 -21.04 5.77
C ASN A 49 8.89 -21.35 4.36
N GLY A 50 9.35 -20.61 3.35
CA GLY A 50 8.88 -20.76 1.98
C GLY A 50 7.60 -20.01 1.64
N ASN A 51 7.00 -19.30 2.59
CA ASN A 51 5.80 -18.50 2.41
C ASN A 51 6.14 -17.01 2.36
N MET A 52 5.45 -16.28 1.48
CA MET A 52 5.52 -14.82 1.45
C MET A 52 4.49 -14.23 2.41
N VAL A 53 4.93 -13.27 3.21
CA VAL A 53 4.12 -12.62 4.22
C VAL A 53 4.39 -11.11 4.19
N GLN A 54 3.37 -10.30 4.31
CA GLN A 54 3.50 -8.85 4.37
C GLN A 54 3.34 -8.35 5.81
N ILE A 55 4.32 -7.56 6.24
CA ILE A 55 4.29 -6.82 7.51
C ILE A 55 4.02 -5.36 7.18
N SER A 56 3.01 -4.79 7.83
CA SER A 56 2.64 -3.38 7.65
C SER A 56 3.71 -2.43 8.20
N ALA A 57 3.80 -1.24 7.63
CA ALA A 57 4.68 -0.15 8.06
C ALA A 57 4.61 0.16 9.57
N VAL A 58 3.42 0.08 10.17
CA VAL A 58 3.21 0.30 11.61
C VAL A 58 3.89 -0.74 12.50
N ASN A 59 4.33 -1.85 11.92
CA ASN A 59 5.02 -2.96 12.59
C ASN A 59 6.50 -3.09 12.13
N ALA A 60 7.07 -2.07 11.49
CA ALA A 60 8.44 -2.07 11.01
C ALA A 60 9.47 -2.31 12.12
N ASP A 61 9.15 -1.89 13.35
CA ASP A 61 9.95 -2.11 14.54
C ASP A 61 10.21 -3.59 14.83
N ALA A 62 9.27 -4.48 14.48
CA ALA A 62 9.46 -5.91 14.60
C ALA A 62 10.61 -6.45 13.73
N LEU A 63 10.94 -5.74 12.66
CA LEU A 63 12.06 -6.02 11.76
C LEU A 63 13.33 -5.23 12.13
N GLY A 64 13.28 -4.40 13.18
CA GLY A 64 14.40 -3.55 13.62
C GLY A 64 14.54 -2.26 12.83
N PHE A 65 13.52 -1.86 12.09
CA PHE A 65 13.47 -0.55 11.43
C PHE A 65 12.74 0.45 12.31
N GLU A 66 13.15 1.71 12.21
CA GLU A 66 12.37 2.79 12.81
C GLU A 66 11.00 2.86 12.14
N ILE A 67 9.95 2.98 12.93
CA ILE A 67 8.63 3.32 12.40
C ILE A 67 8.77 4.75 11.90
N GLU A 68 8.94 4.93 10.60
CA GLU A 68 8.79 6.24 10.00
C GLU A 68 7.30 6.62 10.15
N GLU A 69 6.96 7.24 11.27
CA GLU A 69 5.85 8.16 11.27
C GLU A 69 6.26 9.28 10.31
N LYS A 70 6.00 9.09 9.04
CA LYS A 70 5.95 10.20 8.12
C LYS A 70 4.76 11.05 8.55
N SER A 71 5.00 11.88 9.56
CA SER A 71 4.41 13.19 9.57
C SER A 71 4.68 13.73 8.17
N SER A 72 3.64 13.88 7.39
CA SER A 72 3.71 14.53 6.09
C SER A 72 4.01 16.02 6.30
N GLU A 73 5.22 16.33 6.73
CA GLU A 73 5.84 17.63 6.50
C GLU A 73 6.30 17.63 5.05
N SER A 74 5.35 17.63 4.13
CA SER A 74 5.60 18.11 2.80
C SER A 74 5.63 19.63 2.87
N ASP A 75 6.82 20.22 2.86
CA ASP A 75 7.07 21.59 2.44
C ASP A 75 6.73 21.77 0.93
N ALA A 76 5.66 21.16 0.48
CA ALA A 76 5.09 21.43 -0.82
C ALA A 76 4.15 22.64 -0.70
N PRO A 77 4.18 23.60 -1.62
CA PRO A 77 3.19 24.66 -1.64
C PRO A 77 1.81 24.01 -1.59
N LYS A 78 0.89 24.54 -0.77
CA LYS A 78 -0.46 24.03 -0.51
C LYS A 78 -1.17 23.70 -1.82
N GLY A 79 -0.90 22.51 -2.38
CA GLY A 79 -1.61 21.93 -3.49
C GLY A 79 -3.06 21.71 -3.10
N SER A 80 -3.97 21.64 -4.06
CA SER A 80 -5.35 21.27 -3.79
C SER A 80 -5.38 19.93 -3.03
N HIS A 81 -6.39 19.72 -2.20
CA HIS A 81 -6.55 18.42 -1.49
C HIS A 81 -6.53 17.23 -2.47
N GLU A 82 -7.02 17.44 -3.67
CA GLU A 82 -6.96 16.44 -4.72
C GLU A 82 -5.52 16.03 -5.06
N HIS A 83 -4.61 17.00 -5.21
CA HIS A 83 -3.19 16.70 -5.47
C HIS A 83 -2.55 15.92 -4.31
N GLN A 84 -2.82 16.32 -3.07
CA GLN A 84 -2.32 15.62 -1.89
C GLN A 84 -2.85 14.19 -1.82
N ILE A 85 -4.11 13.96 -2.19
CA ILE A 85 -4.70 12.62 -2.25
C ILE A 85 -3.99 11.77 -3.31
N TRP A 86 -3.78 12.29 -4.51
CA TRP A 86 -3.05 11.57 -5.56
C TRP A 86 -1.62 11.24 -5.14
N ASP A 87 -0.93 12.15 -4.44
CA ASP A 87 0.42 11.89 -3.92
C ASP A 87 0.40 10.75 -2.87
N GLN A 88 -0.61 10.70 -2.00
CA GLN A 88 -0.75 9.59 -1.06
C GLN A 88 -1.06 8.28 -1.77
N LEU A 89 -1.93 8.28 -2.78
CA LEU A 89 -2.26 7.08 -3.56
C LEU A 89 -1.02 6.51 -4.27
N LYS A 90 -0.11 7.34 -4.74
CA LYS A 90 1.18 6.92 -5.33
C LYS A 90 2.13 6.25 -4.33
N THR A 91 1.87 6.36 -3.05
CA THR A 91 2.64 5.66 -2.00
C THR A 91 2.06 4.30 -1.63
N CYS A 92 0.92 3.91 -2.21
CA CYS A 92 0.31 2.60 -2.02
C CYS A 92 0.74 1.67 -3.16
N TYR A 93 1.15 0.45 -2.81
CA TYR A 93 1.68 -0.53 -3.75
C TYR A 93 0.88 -1.83 -3.69
N ASP A 94 0.79 -2.50 -4.83
CA ASP A 94 0.33 -3.89 -4.87
C ASP A 94 1.39 -4.80 -4.20
N PRO A 95 1.00 -5.78 -3.38
CA PRO A 95 1.97 -6.64 -2.69
C PRO A 95 2.70 -7.61 -3.61
N GLU A 96 2.17 -7.90 -4.79
CA GLU A 96 2.76 -8.81 -5.77
C GLU A 96 3.52 -8.08 -6.88
N ILE A 97 3.09 -6.87 -7.23
CA ILE A 97 3.65 -6.06 -8.31
C ILE A 97 4.34 -4.83 -7.72
N PRO A 98 5.65 -4.62 -7.94
CA PRO A 98 6.41 -3.53 -7.31
C PRO A 98 6.12 -2.15 -7.92
N ILE A 99 4.87 -1.88 -8.22
CA ILE A 99 4.38 -0.64 -8.84
C ILE A 99 3.23 -0.11 -7.98
N ASN A 100 3.14 1.21 -7.85
CA ASN A 100 2.05 1.83 -7.09
C ASN A 100 0.69 1.66 -7.79
N ILE A 101 -0.37 1.71 -7.02
CA ILE A 101 -1.74 1.47 -7.49
C ILE A 101 -2.23 2.49 -8.53
N VAL A 102 -1.66 3.70 -8.55
CA VAL A 102 -2.01 4.74 -9.54
C VAL A 102 -1.42 4.37 -10.91
N GLU A 103 -0.12 4.03 -10.94
CA GLU A 103 0.56 3.62 -12.16
C GLU A 103 0.04 2.28 -12.71
N LEU A 104 -0.45 1.41 -11.84
CA LEU A 104 -1.15 0.18 -12.23
C LEU A 104 -2.53 0.43 -12.85
N GLY A 105 -3.07 1.65 -12.75
CA GLY A 105 -4.41 1.98 -13.25
C GLY A 105 -5.53 1.37 -12.42
N LEU A 106 -5.30 1.18 -11.12
CA LEU A 106 -6.29 0.59 -10.20
C LEU A 106 -7.29 1.60 -9.65
N ILE A 107 -7.04 2.90 -9.80
CA ILE A 107 -7.95 3.97 -9.35
C ILE A 107 -8.90 4.33 -10.48
N TYR A 108 -10.17 4.02 -10.32
CA TYR A 108 -11.23 4.27 -11.32
C TYR A 108 -11.99 5.56 -11.11
N GLY A 109 -11.95 6.11 -9.91
CA GLY A 109 -12.61 7.37 -9.61
C GLY A 109 -12.18 7.97 -8.29
N LEU A 110 -12.18 9.28 -8.22
CA LEU A 110 -11.91 10.07 -7.04
C LEU A 110 -12.92 11.22 -7.00
N ASP A 111 -13.80 11.18 -6.00
CA ASP A 111 -14.79 12.22 -5.76
C ASP A 111 -14.52 12.88 -4.41
N ILE A 112 -14.44 14.21 -4.41
CA ILE A 112 -14.21 15.01 -3.20
C ILE A 112 -15.41 15.93 -2.99
N SER A 113 -16.05 15.79 -1.83
CA SER A 113 -17.19 16.60 -1.42
C SER A 113 -16.85 17.42 -0.18
N ASN A 114 -17.34 18.65 -0.13
CA ASN A 114 -17.22 19.49 1.08
C ASN A 114 -18.30 19.09 2.09
N MET A 115 -17.89 18.97 3.34
CA MET A 115 -18.76 18.79 4.50
C MET A 115 -18.67 20.01 5.41
N ASP A 116 -19.53 20.09 6.44
CA ASP A 116 -19.55 21.20 7.39
C ASP A 116 -18.23 21.35 8.16
N GLU A 117 -17.56 20.23 8.46
CA GLU A 117 -16.32 20.17 9.24
C GLU A 117 -15.14 19.58 8.47
N GLY A 118 -15.13 19.67 7.14
CA GLY A 118 -14.00 19.16 6.35
C GLY A 118 -14.41 18.60 5.00
N LYS A 119 -13.71 17.57 4.53
CA LYS A 119 -13.94 16.94 3.22
C LYS A 119 -14.26 15.47 3.37
N SER A 120 -15.21 15.00 2.56
CA SER A 120 -15.45 13.58 2.33
C SER A 120 -14.80 13.19 1.00
N VAL A 121 -14.03 12.12 1.03
CA VAL A 121 -13.34 11.57 -0.14
C VAL A 121 -13.91 10.20 -0.43
N ASN A 122 -14.37 9.98 -1.65
CA ASN A 122 -14.82 8.68 -2.14
C ASN A 122 -13.86 8.21 -3.25
N ILE A 123 -13.26 7.07 -3.07
CA ILE A 123 -12.31 6.46 -4.00
C ILE A 123 -12.91 5.17 -4.52
N LYS A 124 -13.03 5.06 -5.83
CA LYS A 124 -13.37 3.81 -6.51
C LYS A 124 -12.09 3.19 -7.04
N MET A 125 -11.79 1.99 -6.60
CA MET A 125 -10.61 1.26 -7.04
C MET A 125 -10.93 -0.19 -7.37
N THR A 126 -10.05 -0.80 -8.12
CA THR A 126 -10.10 -2.23 -8.45
C THR A 126 -8.80 -2.92 -8.04
N LEU A 127 -8.71 -4.20 -8.33
CA LEU A 127 -7.53 -5.03 -8.10
C LEU A 127 -7.10 -5.71 -9.40
N THR A 128 -5.86 -6.14 -9.46
CA THR A 128 -5.30 -6.84 -10.62
C THR A 128 -5.92 -8.20 -10.88
N ALA A 129 -6.52 -8.80 -9.85
CA ALA A 129 -7.24 -10.06 -9.96
C ALA A 129 -8.52 -10.08 -9.12
N PRO A 130 -9.66 -10.54 -9.66
CA PRO A 130 -10.87 -10.77 -8.89
C PRO A 130 -10.61 -11.83 -7.80
N GLY A 131 -11.06 -11.55 -6.57
CA GLY A 131 -10.88 -12.47 -5.45
C GLY A 131 -9.49 -12.48 -4.84
N CYS A 132 -8.65 -11.47 -5.12
CA CYS A 132 -7.40 -11.26 -4.40
C CYS A 132 -7.70 -11.03 -2.90
N GLY A 133 -7.21 -11.92 -2.04
CA GLY A 133 -7.39 -11.83 -0.59
C GLY A 133 -6.78 -10.57 0.05
N MET A 134 -5.87 -9.91 -0.67
CA MET A 134 -5.22 -8.67 -0.23
C MET A 134 -6.05 -7.39 -0.49
N GLY A 135 -7.18 -7.51 -1.19
CA GLY A 135 -8.03 -6.37 -1.53
C GLY A 135 -8.44 -5.49 -0.34
N PRO A 136 -9.02 -6.06 0.72
CA PRO A 136 -9.39 -5.30 1.91
C PRO A 136 -8.20 -4.62 2.59
N MET A 137 -7.01 -5.22 2.53
CA MET A 137 -5.79 -4.68 3.10
C MET A 137 -5.31 -3.45 2.32
N ILE A 138 -5.29 -3.53 0.99
CA ILE A 138 -4.91 -2.40 0.13
C ILE A 138 -5.92 -1.26 0.29
N ALA A 139 -7.21 -1.56 0.29
CA ALA A 139 -8.26 -0.56 0.50
C ALA A 139 -8.14 0.12 1.87
N GLY A 140 -7.85 -0.64 2.93
CA GLY A 140 -7.61 -0.09 4.27
C GLY A 140 -6.34 0.77 4.36
N GLU A 141 -5.30 0.42 3.61
CA GLU A 141 -4.10 1.26 3.52
C GLU A 141 -4.40 2.59 2.82
N VAL A 142 -5.13 2.57 1.72
CA VAL A 142 -5.58 3.75 0.99
C VAL A 142 -6.42 4.65 1.90
N GLU A 143 -7.43 4.08 2.57
CA GLU A 143 -8.29 4.80 3.51
C GLU A 143 -7.47 5.49 4.58
N ARG A 144 -6.59 4.78 5.27
CA ARG A 144 -5.74 5.30 6.34
C ARG A 144 -4.83 6.44 5.87
N LYS A 145 -4.17 6.29 4.71
CA LYS A 145 -3.25 7.30 4.18
C LYS A 145 -3.98 8.57 3.74
N VAL A 146 -5.13 8.44 3.12
CA VAL A 146 -5.93 9.59 2.69
C VAL A 146 -6.59 10.29 3.89
N GLN A 147 -7.02 9.54 4.89
CA GLN A 147 -7.60 10.11 6.12
C GLN A 147 -6.56 10.88 6.95
N ALA A 148 -5.29 10.60 6.82
CA ALA A 148 -4.22 11.34 7.49
C ALA A 148 -3.98 12.73 6.89
N ILE A 149 -4.58 13.07 5.74
CA ILE A 149 -4.48 14.40 5.12
C ILE A 149 -5.31 15.39 5.93
N GLU A 150 -4.68 16.51 6.31
CA GLU A 150 -5.36 17.59 7.04
C GLU A 150 -6.59 18.11 6.27
N GLY A 151 -7.72 18.18 6.94
CA GLY A 151 -9.00 18.62 6.36
C GLY A 151 -9.81 17.51 5.69
N VAL A 152 -9.35 16.26 5.72
CA VAL A 152 -10.14 15.09 5.31
C VAL A 152 -10.77 14.46 6.55
N GLU A 153 -12.11 14.50 6.63
CA GLU A 153 -12.89 13.98 7.75
C GLU A 153 -13.40 12.57 7.51
N LYS A 154 -13.68 12.26 6.25
CA LYS A 154 -14.24 10.96 5.88
C LYS A 154 -13.63 10.44 4.60
N VAL A 155 -13.27 9.16 4.61
CA VAL A 155 -12.81 8.44 3.43
C VAL A 155 -13.68 7.20 3.24
N LEU A 156 -14.09 6.96 2.01
CA LEU A 156 -14.75 5.73 1.59
C LEU A 156 -13.95 5.15 0.41
N VAL A 157 -13.63 3.88 0.51
CA VAL A 157 -12.97 3.15 -0.57
C VAL A 157 -13.89 2.03 -1.05
N ASP A 158 -14.37 2.17 -2.27
CA ASP A 158 -15.24 1.19 -2.91
C ASP A 158 -14.41 0.30 -3.85
N LEU A 159 -14.42 -1.01 -3.60
CA LEU A 159 -13.84 -1.99 -4.53
C LEU A 159 -14.85 -2.30 -5.62
N VAL A 160 -14.49 -1.99 -6.86
CA VAL A 160 -15.31 -2.21 -8.05
C VAL A 160 -14.63 -3.19 -9.01
N TRP A 161 -15.42 -3.98 -9.73
CA TRP A 161 -14.92 -5.03 -10.60
C TRP A 161 -15.25 -4.80 -12.07
N GLU A 162 -15.95 -3.73 -12.37
CA GLU A 162 -16.29 -3.33 -13.74
C GLU A 162 -15.87 -1.87 -14.00
N PRO A 163 -15.15 -1.63 -15.09
CA PRO A 163 -14.60 -2.62 -16.03
C PRO A 163 -13.53 -3.50 -15.36
N GLN A 164 -13.38 -4.74 -15.82
CA GLN A 164 -12.34 -5.64 -15.32
C GLN A 164 -10.97 -5.04 -15.67
N TRP A 165 -10.07 -5.00 -14.69
CA TRP A 165 -8.71 -4.55 -14.91
C TRP A 165 -7.96 -5.42 -15.94
N ASN A 166 -7.19 -4.76 -16.77
CA ASN A 166 -6.26 -5.39 -17.70
C ASN A 166 -4.97 -4.58 -17.78
N ARG A 167 -3.94 -5.16 -18.39
CA ARG A 167 -2.61 -4.56 -18.46
C ARG A 167 -2.52 -3.26 -19.25
N ASP A 168 -3.45 -3.04 -20.17
CA ASP A 168 -3.50 -1.81 -20.98
C ASP A 168 -3.92 -0.58 -20.15
N MET A 169 -4.44 -0.81 -18.95
CA MET A 169 -4.79 0.25 -17.98
C MET A 169 -3.59 0.80 -17.22
N MET A 170 -2.44 0.12 -17.27
CA MET A 170 -1.21 0.61 -16.68
C MET A 170 -0.66 1.81 -17.44
N SER A 171 0.03 2.70 -16.71
CA SER A 171 0.81 3.76 -17.36
C SER A 171 1.94 3.20 -18.22
N GLU A 172 2.39 3.96 -19.22
CA GLU A 172 3.54 3.56 -20.04
C GLU A 172 4.79 3.33 -19.17
N ALA A 173 4.98 4.12 -18.13
CA ALA A 173 6.08 3.97 -17.19
C ALA A 173 6.03 2.63 -16.45
N ALA A 174 4.84 2.22 -16.00
CA ALA A 174 4.64 0.93 -15.35
C ALA A 174 4.88 -0.24 -16.30
N GLN A 175 4.42 -0.13 -17.55
CA GLN A 175 4.65 -1.15 -18.57
C GLN A 175 6.15 -1.31 -18.90
N LEU A 176 6.88 -0.19 -18.98
CA LEU A 176 8.34 -0.17 -19.18
C LEU A 176 9.07 -0.85 -18.02
N GLU A 177 8.70 -0.52 -16.79
CA GLU A 177 9.33 -1.07 -15.59
C GLU A 177 9.15 -2.60 -15.49
N LEU A 178 8.01 -3.11 -15.96
CA LEU A 178 7.71 -4.54 -16.01
C LEU A 178 8.27 -5.24 -17.25
N GLY A 179 8.96 -4.52 -18.16
CA GLY A 179 9.55 -5.09 -19.37
C GLY A 179 8.50 -5.60 -20.38
N MET A 180 7.37 -4.92 -20.46
CA MET A 180 6.21 -5.34 -21.26
C MET A 180 6.15 -4.65 -22.65
N PHE A 181 7.26 -4.62 -23.37
CA PHE A 181 7.35 -4.14 -24.77
C PHE A 181 7.82 -5.23 -25.69
#